data_3e98a46fd3241d72af1a92e471bbaab5
#
_entry.id   3e98a46fd3241d72af1a92e471bbaab5
#
_cell.length_a   1.000
_cell.length_b   1.000
_cell.length_c   1.000
_cell.angle_alpha   90.00
_cell.angle_beta   90.00
_cell.angle_gamma   90.00
#
_symmetry.space_group_name_H-M   'P 1'
#
loop_
_entity.id
_entity.type
_entity.pdbx_description
1 polymer ?
#
loop_
_entity_poly.entity_id
_entity_poly.type
_entity_poly.pdbx_seq_one_letter_code
_entity_poly.pdbx_strand_id
1 'polypeptide(L)'
;VHINYAAGAIWMKPFEEFSEEEIIKEVNRSLFPTLWCCRAVLPEMIKNQKGTIVNVSSIATRGINRVPYSASKGGVNALTASLAFEHAKDGIRVNAVATGGTEAPPRKVPRNTNPLSENEKSWMQQVVDQTIDRSFMNRYGTIQEQVNAIVFLASDDSSYMTGTVVPVGGGDQG
;
A
#
# COMPACT_ATOMS: atom_id res chain seq x y z
N VAL A 1 -6.28 17.92 0.98
CA VAL A 1 -5.46 16.74 0.64
C VAL A 1 -5.42 15.78 1.83
N HIS A 2 -5.59 14.49 1.58
CA HIS A 2 -5.48 13.42 2.59
C HIS A 2 -4.60 12.30 2.05
N ILE A 3 -3.62 11.85 2.83
CA ILE A 3 -2.71 10.76 2.47
C ILE A 3 -2.87 9.62 3.47
N ASN A 4 -3.27 8.44 2.97
CA ASN A 4 -3.42 7.23 3.75
C ASN A 4 -2.16 6.36 3.63
N TYR A 5 -1.39 6.25 4.71
CA TYR A 5 -0.26 5.35 4.81
C TYR A 5 -0.53 4.21 5.79
N ALA A 6 -0.92 3.06 5.27
CA ALA A 6 -1.02 1.82 6.04
C ALA A 6 0.26 1.01 5.88
N ALA A 7 0.78 0.51 6.99
CA ALA A 7 2.09 -0.17 7.05
C ALA A 7 2.14 -1.48 6.23
N GLY A 8 3.34 -1.99 5.95
CA GLY A 8 3.56 -3.25 5.25
C GLY A 8 3.27 -4.50 6.12
N ALA A 9 3.43 -5.71 5.54
CA ALA A 9 3.11 -7.00 6.17
C ALA A 9 3.64 -7.17 7.60
N ILE A 10 2.87 -7.84 8.44
CA ILE A 10 3.28 -8.20 9.82
C ILE A 10 4.13 -9.47 9.77
N TRP A 11 3.64 -10.49 9.09
CA TRP A 11 4.30 -11.78 8.93
C TRP A 11 4.62 -12.07 7.48
N MET A 12 5.68 -12.85 7.27
CA MET A 12 6.09 -13.36 5.97
C MET A 12 6.24 -14.87 6.10
N LYS A 13 5.22 -15.63 5.65
CA LYS A 13 5.17 -17.09 5.68
C LYS A 13 4.19 -17.62 4.64
N PRO A 14 4.26 -18.90 4.23
CA PRO A 14 3.29 -19.53 3.35
C PRO A 14 1.86 -19.39 3.88
N PHE A 15 0.88 -19.33 2.98
CA PHE A 15 -0.49 -19.00 3.38
C PHE A 15 -1.11 -20.04 4.33
N GLU A 16 -0.80 -21.31 4.13
CA GLU A 16 -1.25 -22.43 4.98
C GLU A 16 -0.71 -22.37 6.41
N GLU A 17 0.36 -21.60 6.64
CA GLU A 17 0.94 -21.42 7.97
C GLU A 17 0.29 -20.24 8.75
N PHE A 18 -0.57 -19.45 8.12
CA PHE A 18 -1.27 -18.36 8.80
C PHE A 18 -2.40 -18.91 9.67
N SER A 19 -2.42 -18.50 10.94
CA SER A 19 -3.61 -18.69 11.76
C SER A 19 -4.72 -17.71 11.35
N GLU A 20 -5.97 -18.06 11.68
CA GLU A 20 -7.13 -17.19 11.46
C GLU A 20 -6.93 -15.80 12.12
N GLU A 21 -6.41 -15.78 13.35
CA GLU A 21 -6.14 -14.55 14.10
C GLU A 21 -5.09 -13.67 13.40
N GLU A 22 -4.05 -14.25 12.82
CA GLU A 22 -3.04 -13.52 12.08
C GLU A 22 -3.59 -12.93 10.78
N ILE A 23 -4.45 -13.67 10.08
CA ILE A 23 -5.14 -13.16 8.88
C ILE A 23 -6.00 -11.95 9.26
N ILE A 24 -6.81 -12.06 10.30
CA ILE A 24 -7.66 -10.97 10.80
C ILE A 24 -6.81 -9.74 11.19
N LYS A 25 -5.71 -9.94 11.92
CA LYS A 25 -4.80 -8.85 12.31
C LYS A 25 -4.17 -8.16 11.11
N GLU A 26 -3.76 -8.93 10.11
CA GLU A 26 -3.17 -8.36 8.88
C GLU A 26 -4.18 -7.50 8.13
N VAL A 27 -5.40 -7.98 7.94
CA VAL A 27 -6.49 -7.23 7.27
C VAL A 27 -6.86 -5.98 8.07
N ASN A 28 -7.03 -6.11 9.39
CA ASN A 28 -7.35 -4.99 10.28
C ASN A 28 -6.28 -3.89 10.24
N ARG A 29 -5.03 -4.24 10.01
CA ARG A 29 -3.92 -3.30 9.96
C ARG A 29 -3.70 -2.70 8.57
N SER A 30 -3.89 -3.50 7.53
CA SER A 30 -3.44 -3.15 6.18
C SER A 30 -4.54 -2.61 5.26
N LEU A 31 -5.83 -2.85 5.60
CA LEU A 31 -6.98 -2.40 4.82
C LEU A 31 -7.88 -1.42 5.59
N PHE A 32 -8.35 -1.81 6.77
CA PHE A 32 -9.36 -1.03 7.49
C PHE A 32 -8.95 0.40 7.82
N PRO A 33 -7.70 0.74 8.18
CA PRO A 33 -7.33 2.14 8.41
C PRO A 33 -7.58 3.03 7.20
N THR A 34 -7.29 2.53 5.99
CA THR A 34 -7.56 3.27 4.75
C THR A 34 -9.07 3.49 4.55
N LEU A 35 -9.90 2.46 4.78
CA LEU A 35 -11.36 2.56 4.70
C LEU A 35 -11.89 3.62 5.67
N TRP A 36 -11.48 3.56 6.94
CA TRP A 36 -11.99 4.48 7.97
C TRP A 36 -11.54 5.91 7.73
N CYS A 37 -10.30 6.12 7.32
CA CYS A 37 -9.78 7.45 7.03
C CYS A 37 -10.46 8.06 5.80
N CYS A 38 -10.64 7.31 4.72
CA CYS A 38 -11.40 7.77 3.56
C CYS A 38 -12.82 8.17 3.96
N ARG A 39 -13.53 7.29 4.69
CA ARG A 39 -14.88 7.57 5.17
C ARG A 39 -14.96 8.84 6.04
N ALA A 40 -13.95 9.08 6.86
CA ALA A 40 -13.93 10.23 7.77
C ALA A 40 -13.73 11.57 7.05
N VAL A 41 -12.94 11.60 5.96
CA VAL A 41 -12.61 12.86 5.25
C VAL A 41 -13.61 13.21 4.14
N LEU A 42 -14.29 12.23 3.58
CA LEU A 42 -15.21 12.42 2.46
C LEU A 42 -16.34 13.43 2.71
N PRO A 43 -17.05 13.45 3.87
CA PRO A 43 -18.13 14.40 4.09
C PRO A 43 -17.69 15.86 3.95
N GLU A 44 -16.51 16.21 4.46
CA GLU A 44 -15.99 17.57 4.34
C GLU A 44 -15.51 17.89 2.92
N MET A 45 -14.92 16.93 2.21
CA MET A 45 -14.52 17.11 0.82
C MET A 45 -15.73 17.29 -0.10
N ILE A 46 -16.80 16.52 0.10
CA ILE A 46 -18.06 16.63 -0.65
C ILE A 46 -18.69 17.99 -0.41
N LYS A 47 -18.77 18.44 0.85
CA LYS A 47 -19.31 19.77 1.20
C LYS A 47 -18.54 20.90 0.51
N ASN A 48 -17.22 20.78 0.40
CA ASN A 48 -16.37 21.76 -0.23
C ASN A 48 -16.23 21.61 -1.75
N GLN A 49 -16.86 20.59 -2.35
CA GLN A 49 -16.75 20.25 -3.77
C GLN A 49 -15.30 20.22 -4.27
N LYS A 50 -14.38 19.79 -3.41
CA LYS A 50 -12.95 19.72 -3.68
C LYS A 50 -12.27 18.76 -2.71
N GLY A 51 -11.48 17.83 -3.25
CA GLY A 51 -10.68 16.93 -2.43
C GLY A 51 -9.61 16.19 -3.23
N THR A 52 -8.57 15.76 -2.53
CA THR A 52 -7.55 14.85 -3.09
C THR A 52 -7.18 13.83 -2.04
N ILE A 53 -7.35 12.56 -2.37
CA ILE A 53 -6.97 11.41 -1.54
C ILE A 53 -5.86 10.64 -2.27
N VAL A 54 -4.76 10.37 -1.58
CA VAL A 54 -3.69 9.50 -2.07
C VAL A 54 -3.54 8.32 -1.12
N ASN A 55 -3.85 7.12 -1.59
CA ASN A 55 -3.70 5.89 -0.83
C ASN A 55 -2.32 5.26 -1.10
N VAL A 56 -1.61 4.86 -0.05
CA VAL A 56 -0.37 4.11 -0.22
C VAL A 56 -0.68 2.61 -0.25
N SER A 57 -0.69 2.06 -1.45
CA SER A 57 -0.85 0.65 -1.73
C SER A 57 0.51 -0.07 -1.79
N SER A 58 0.62 -1.13 -2.56
CA SER A 58 1.85 -1.89 -2.77
C SER A 58 1.80 -2.60 -4.12
N ILE A 59 2.94 -2.79 -4.76
CA ILE A 59 3.09 -3.74 -5.87
C ILE A 59 2.95 -5.20 -5.41
N ALA A 60 2.96 -5.47 -4.10
CA ALA A 60 2.87 -6.80 -3.53
C ALA A 60 1.46 -7.41 -3.57
N THR A 61 0.67 -7.12 -4.61
CA THR A 61 -0.63 -7.76 -4.85
C THR A 61 -0.49 -9.19 -5.40
N ARG A 62 0.70 -9.59 -5.82
CA ARG A 62 1.10 -10.96 -6.21
C ARG A 62 2.36 -11.43 -5.48
N GLY A 63 2.51 -11.03 -4.22
CA GLY A 63 3.69 -11.39 -3.42
C GLY A 63 3.56 -12.75 -2.76
N ILE A 64 4.65 -13.56 -2.76
CA ILE A 64 4.73 -14.81 -1.98
C ILE A 64 4.81 -14.52 -0.47
N ASN A 65 4.48 -15.52 0.33
CA ASN A 65 4.64 -15.51 1.80
C ASN A 65 3.96 -14.33 2.53
N ARG A 66 2.97 -13.68 1.93
CA ARG A 66 2.25 -12.52 2.50
C ARG A 66 0.84 -12.35 1.91
N VAL A 67 0.15 -13.47 1.66
CA VAL A 67 -1.16 -13.47 0.99
C VAL A 67 -2.19 -12.57 1.65
N PRO A 68 -2.38 -12.53 3.00
CA PRO A 68 -3.36 -11.63 3.63
C PRO A 68 -3.02 -10.14 3.43
N TYR A 69 -1.73 -9.80 3.43
CA TYR A 69 -1.28 -8.45 3.08
C TYR A 69 -1.56 -8.12 1.61
N SER A 70 -1.26 -9.04 0.69
CA SER A 70 -1.51 -8.86 -0.74
C SER A 70 -3.00 -8.65 -1.02
N ALA A 71 -3.88 -9.43 -0.40
CA ALA A 71 -5.33 -9.26 -0.48
C ALA A 71 -5.77 -7.89 0.04
N SER A 72 -5.21 -7.46 1.18
CA SER A 72 -5.50 -6.13 1.75
C SER A 72 -5.09 -5.00 0.81
N LYS A 73 -3.93 -5.10 0.16
CA LYS A 73 -3.45 -4.08 -0.79
C LYS A 73 -4.23 -4.10 -2.11
N GLY A 74 -4.67 -5.27 -2.57
CA GLY A 74 -5.65 -5.40 -3.65
C GLY A 74 -6.97 -4.70 -3.29
N GLY A 75 -7.42 -4.84 -2.04
CA GLY A 75 -8.58 -4.13 -1.50
C GLY A 75 -8.41 -2.60 -1.52
N VAL A 76 -7.21 -2.10 -1.19
CA VAL A 76 -6.90 -0.65 -1.28
C VAL A 76 -6.96 -0.17 -2.75
N ASN A 77 -6.49 -0.98 -3.71
CA ASN A 77 -6.58 -0.64 -5.13
C ASN A 77 -8.05 -0.54 -5.59
N ALA A 78 -8.88 -1.52 -5.23
CA ALA A 78 -10.32 -1.53 -5.55
C ALA A 78 -11.05 -0.36 -4.87
N LEU A 79 -10.77 -0.08 -3.59
CA LEU A 79 -11.30 1.08 -2.87
C LEU A 79 -10.97 2.38 -3.59
N THR A 80 -9.72 2.55 -4.04
CA THR A 80 -9.25 3.74 -4.76
C THR A 80 -10.07 3.97 -6.04
N ALA A 81 -10.24 2.93 -6.86
CA ALA A 81 -11.00 3.01 -8.10
C ALA A 81 -12.48 3.31 -7.85
N SER A 82 -13.09 2.65 -6.85
CA SER A 82 -14.51 2.83 -6.52
C SER A 82 -14.80 4.24 -6.00
N LEU A 83 -14.01 4.75 -5.06
CA LEU A 83 -14.18 6.12 -4.53
C LEU A 83 -13.94 7.19 -5.59
N ALA A 84 -12.97 6.97 -6.48
CA ALA A 84 -12.72 7.88 -7.58
C ALA A 84 -13.93 7.98 -8.52
N PHE A 85 -14.52 6.83 -8.88
CA PHE A 85 -15.71 6.77 -9.74
C PHE A 85 -16.92 7.40 -9.06
N GLU A 86 -17.15 7.13 -7.78
CA GLU A 86 -18.31 7.62 -7.02
C GLU A 86 -18.27 9.14 -6.82
N HIS A 87 -17.09 9.71 -6.55
CA HIS A 87 -16.92 11.09 -6.10
C HIS A 87 -16.23 12.03 -7.12
N ALA A 88 -15.98 11.59 -8.34
CA ALA A 88 -15.43 12.48 -9.39
C ALA A 88 -16.34 13.71 -9.64
N LYS A 89 -17.65 13.51 -9.62
CA LYS A 89 -18.66 14.59 -9.76
C LYS A 89 -18.63 15.62 -8.64
N ASP A 90 -18.08 15.24 -7.47
CA ASP A 90 -17.95 16.10 -6.29
C ASP A 90 -16.61 16.85 -6.27
N GLY A 91 -15.87 16.83 -7.39
CA GLY A 91 -14.55 17.47 -7.50
C GLY A 91 -13.46 16.78 -6.66
N ILE A 92 -13.63 15.49 -6.33
CA ILE A 92 -12.70 14.73 -5.51
C ILE A 92 -11.91 13.77 -6.39
N ARG A 93 -10.57 13.83 -6.29
CA ARG A 93 -9.65 12.89 -6.93
C ARG A 93 -9.17 11.86 -5.90
N VAL A 94 -9.17 10.60 -6.28
CA VAL A 94 -8.69 9.50 -5.44
C VAL A 94 -7.73 8.65 -6.26
N ASN A 95 -6.47 8.59 -5.85
CA ASN A 95 -5.43 7.81 -6.52
C ASN A 95 -4.66 6.98 -5.50
N ALA A 96 -3.87 6.03 -5.97
CA ALA A 96 -2.96 5.27 -5.13
C ALA A 96 -1.54 5.25 -5.69
N VAL A 97 -0.55 5.18 -4.79
CA VAL A 97 0.82 4.81 -5.12
C VAL A 97 1.05 3.37 -4.65
N ALA A 98 1.34 2.47 -5.57
CA ALA A 98 1.74 1.10 -5.27
C ALA A 98 3.26 1.04 -5.07
N THR A 99 3.69 1.12 -3.82
CA THR A 99 5.11 1.16 -3.48
C THR A 99 5.79 -0.19 -3.68
N GLY A 100 7.00 -0.17 -4.22
CA GLY A 100 7.91 -1.31 -4.31
C GLY A 100 8.72 -1.55 -3.03
N GLY A 101 9.72 -2.41 -3.12
CA GLY A 101 10.74 -2.54 -2.10
C GLY A 101 11.39 -1.18 -1.85
N THR A 102 11.46 -0.77 -0.58
CA THR A 102 11.93 0.57 -0.21
C THR A 102 12.99 0.45 0.88
N GLU A 103 14.16 1.03 0.64
CA GLU A 103 15.19 1.18 1.66
C GLU A 103 14.69 2.14 2.73
N ALA A 104 14.59 1.64 3.95
CA ALA A 104 14.12 2.43 5.08
C ALA A 104 14.98 2.13 6.32
N PRO A 105 15.17 3.11 7.21
CA PRO A 105 15.86 2.88 8.47
C PRO A 105 15.12 1.83 9.32
N PRO A 106 15.80 1.19 10.26
CA PRO A 106 15.17 0.25 11.19
C PRO A 106 13.94 0.89 11.87
N ARG A 107 12.89 0.09 12.02
CA ARG A 107 11.63 0.57 12.63
C ARG A 107 11.82 0.87 14.11
N LYS A 108 11.38 2.03 14.54
CA LYS A 108 11.32 2.38 15.96
C LYS A 108 10.33 1.49 16.75
N VAL A 109 9.23 1.08 16.10
CA VAL A 109 8.23 0.16 16.67
C VAL A 109 8.16 -1.07 15.78
N PRO A 110 8.62 -2.25 16.25
CA PRO A 110 8.53 -3.49 15.52
C PRO A 110 7.08 -3.88 15.23
N ARG A 111 6.82 -4.52 14.10
CA ARG A 111 5.48 -5.05 13.77
C ARG A 111 5.20 -6.37 14.46
N ASN A 112 6.23 -7.20 14.56
CA ASN A 112 6.27 -8.43 15.34
C ASN A 112 7.42 -8.29 16.33
N THR A 113 7.14 -8.56 17.61
CA THR A 113 8.14 -8.48 18.69
C THR A 113 8.74 -9.86 19.01
N ASN A 114 8.18 -10.94 18.44
CA ASN A 114 8.71 -12.28 18.65
C ASN A 114 9.98 -12.49 17.82
N PRO A 115 11.00 -13.18 18.36
CA PRO A 115 12.14 -13.61 17.58
C PRO A 115 11.68 -14.48 16.40
N LEU A 116 12.23 -14.24 15.22
CA LEU A 116 11.93 -15.03 14.03
C LEU A 116 12.61 -16.39 14.13
N SER A 117 11.86 -17.46 13.84
CA SER A 117 12.39 -18.80 13.61
C SER A 117 13.26 -18.84 12.34
N GLU A 118 14.05 -19.90 12.16
CA GLU A 118 14.88 -20.06 10.95
C GLU A 118 14.01 -20.15 9.68
N ASN A 119 12.83 -20.78 9.76
CA ASN A 119 11.90 -20.82 8.64
C ASN A 119 11.38 -19.41 8.29
N GLU A 120 10.99 -18.62 9.28
CA GLU A 120 10.51 -17.26 9.06
C GLU A 120 11.59 -16.35 8.46
N LYS A 121 12.85 -16.52 8.87
CA LYS A 121 13.98 -15.82 8.24
C LYS A 121 14.14 -16.21 6.77
N SER A 122 14.03 -17.51 6.46
CA SER A 122 14.11 -18.03 5.09
C SER A 122 12.95 -17.48 4.24
N TRP A 123 11.71 -17.50 4.73
CA TRP A 123 10.55 -16.95 4.03
C TRP A 123 10.65 -15.44 3.81
N MET A 124 11.18 -14.72 4.78
CA MET A 124 11.44 -13.29 4.63
C MET A 124 12.49 -13.04 3.54
N GLN A 125 13.58 -13.84 3.49
CA GLN A 125 14.59 -13.73 2.44
C GLN A 125 13.98 -13.97 1.05
N GLN A 126 13.12 -14.98 0.89
CA GLN A 126 12.40 -15.24 -0.37
C GLN A 126 11.58 -14.02 -0.83
N VAL A 127 10.96 -13.28 0.11
CA VAL A 127 10.22 -12.05 -0.22
C VAL A 127 11.18 -10.94 -0.69
N VAL A 128 12.36 -10.83 -0.07
CA VAL A 128 13.40 -9.87 -0.48
C VAL A 128 13.88 -10.21 -1.89
N ASP A 129 14.24 -11.47 -2.13
CA ASP A 129 14.73 -11.96 -3.42
C ASP A 129 13.68 -11.72 -4.52
N GLN A 130 12.42 -12.14 -4.30
CA GLN A 130 11.33 -11.87 -5.24
C GLN A 130 11.21 -10.38 -5.57
N THR A 131 11.36 -9.52 -4.57
CA THR A 131 11.18 -8.06 -4.75
C THR A 131 12.30 -7.47 -5.61
N ILE A 132 13.54 -7.96 -5.45
CA ILE A 132 14.69 -7.53 -6.25
C ILE A 132 14.59 -8.08 -7.67
N ASP A 133 14.32 -9.38 -7.81
CA ASP A 133 14.26 -10.07 -9.11
C ASP A 133 13.16 -9.51 -10.03
N ARG A 134 12.05 -9.07 -9.45
CA ARG A 134 10.95 -8.46 -10.21
C ARG A 134 11.16 -6.98 -10.53
N SER A 135 12.08 -6.33 -9.86
CA SER A 135 12.48 -4.95 -10.19
C SER A 135 13.44 -4.95 -11.37
N PHE A 136 13.06 -4.34 -12.49
CA PHE A 136 13.96 -4.20 -13.65
C PHE A 136 15.20 -3.36 -13.32
N MET A 137 15.13 -2.54 -12.26
CA MET A 137 16.25 -1.76 -11.76
C MET A 137 17.17 -2.57 -10.83
N ASN A 138 16.81 -3.82 -10.49
CA ASN A 138 17.56 -4.74 -9.62
C ASN A 138 17.98 -4.13 -8.26
N ARG A 139 17.14 -3.26 -7.70
CA ARG A 139 17.37 -2.62 -6.40
C ARG A 139 16.07 -2.24 -5.72
N TYR A 140 16.15 -1.97 -4.43
CA TYR A 140 15.11 -1.24 -3.72
C TYR A 140 15.11 0.24 -4.13
N GLY A 141 13.95 0.88 -4.10
CA GLY A 141 13.84 2.31 -4.22
C GLY A 141 14.13 3.02 -2.89
N THR A 142 14.47 4.28 -2.97
CA THR A 142 14.61 5.16 -1.81
C THR A 142 13.24 5.64 -1.31
N ILE A 143 13.19 6.11 -0.06
CA ILE A 143 11.97 6.78 0.47
C ILE A 143 11.59 7.97 -0.42
N GLN A 144 12.57 8.75 -0.87
CA GLN A 144 12.31 9.95 -1.69
C GLN A 144 11.68 9.60 -3.03
N GLU A 145 12.08 8.50 -3.67
CA GLU A 145 11.47 8.04 -4.93
C GLU A 145 9.98 7.70 -4.74
N GLN A 146 9.60 7.11 -3.60
CA GLN A 146 8.19 6.86 -3.27
C GLN A 146 7.43 8.16 -2.97
N VAL A 147 8.03 9.05 -2.17
CA VAL A 147 7.43 10.33 -1.76
C VAL A 147 7.16 11.24 -2.96
N ASN A 148 8.05 11.28 -3.95
CA ASN A 148 7.87 12.11 -5.14
C ASN A 148 6.58 11.78 -5.89
N ALA A 149 6.24 10.50 -6.05
CA ALA A 149 4.99 10.07 -6.68
C ALA A 149 3.75 10.44 -5.84
N ILE A 150 3.86 10.30 -4.50
CA ILE A 150 2.77 10.69 -3.58
C ILE A 150 2.52 12.19 -3.68
N VAL A 151 3.56 13.02 -3.64
CA VAL A 151 3.46 14.49 -3.72
C VAL A 151 2.88 14.92 -5.07
N PHE A 152 3.34 14.31 -6.17
CA PHE A 152 2.76 14.55 -7.50
C PHE A 152 1.26 14.27 -7.54
N LEU A 153 0.81 13.10 -7.06
CA LEU A 153 -0.62 12.76 -7.02
C LEU A 153 -1.43 13.64 -6.07
N ALA A 154 -0.81 14.19 -5.03
CA ALA A 154 -1.43 15.08 -4.07
C ALA A 154 -1.55 16.52 -4.59
N SER A 155 -0.75 16.91 -5.57
CA SER A 155 -0.70 18.26 -6.14
C SER A 155 -1.69 18.47 -7.30
N ASP A 156 -1.84 19.71 -7.73
CA ASP A 156 -2.65 20.07 -8.89
C ASP A 156 -1.97 19.67 -10.23
N ASP A 157 -0.68 19.31 -10.24
CA ASP A 157 0.00 18.76 -11.42
C ASP A 157 -0.62 17.47 -11.93
N SER A 158 -1.35 16.75 -11.05
CA SER A 158 -2.12 15.55 -11.37
C SER A 158 -3.63 15.81 -11.49
N SER A 159 -4.06 17.03 -11.79
CA SER A 159 -5.46 17.48 -11.78
C SER A 159 -6.40 16.66 -12.66
N TYR A 160 -5.90 16.01 -13.71
CA TYR A 160 -6.70 15.13 -14.59
C TYR A 160 -6.50 13.64 -14.32
N MET A 161 -5.93 13.28 -13.13
CA MET A 161 -5.72 11.91 -12.71
C MET A 161 -6.62 11.56 -11.54
N THR A 162 -7.47 10.54 -11.72
CA THR A 162 -8.28 9.94 -10.64
C THR A 162 -8.52 8.46 -10.95
N GLY A 163 -8.70 7.64 -9.92
CA GLY A 163 -8.95 6.19 -10.03
C GLY A 163 -7.73 5.36 -10.42
N THR A 164 -6.53 5.95 -10.48
CA THR A 164 -5.33 5.25 -10.91
C THR A 164 -4.52 4.71 -9.73
N VAL A 165 -3.84 3.59 -9.98
CA VAL A 165 -2.82 3.02 -9.10
C VAL A 165 -1.48 3.15 -9.83
N VAL A 166 -0.61 4.02 -9.34
CA VAL A 166 0.71 4.27 -9.93
C VAL A 166 1.75 3.36 -9.27
N PRO A 167 2.33 2.39 -9.99
CA PRO A 167 3.39 1.56 -9.46
C PRO A 167 4.70 2.34 -9.39
N VAL A 168 5.34 2.31 -8.23
CA VAL A 168 6.69 2.85 -7.98
C VAL A 168 7.57 1.71 -7.49
N GLY A 169 7.85 0.76 -8.38
CA GLY A 169 8.48 -0.53 -8.08
C GLY A 169 9.68 -0.88 -8.96
N GLY A 170 10.28 0.13 -9.64
CA GLY A 170 11.43 -0.12 -10.51
C GLY A 170 11.14 -1.03 -11.71
N GLY A 171 9.88 -1.00 -12.24
CA GLY A 171 9.40 -1.83 -13.34
C GLY A 171 8.44 -2.95 -12.92
N ASP A 172 8.45 -3.37 -11.64
CA ASP A 172 7.43 -4.28 -11.13
C ASP A 172 6.08 -3.54 -10.99
N GLN A 173 5.04 -4.11 -11.56
CA GLN A 173 3.69 -3.52 -11.58
C GLN A 173 2.71 -4.21 -10.63
N GLY A 174 3.15 -5.24 -9.91
CA GLY A 174 2.30 -6.03 -9.02
C GLY A 174 1.61 -7.22 -9.67
#